data_84f34576f93acab388c8190a4dc2f8d5
#
_entry.id   84f34576f93acab388c8190a4dc2f8d5
#
_cell.length_a   1.000
_cell.length_b   1.000
_cell.length_c   1.000
_cell.angle_alpha   90.00
_cell.angle_beta   90.00
_cell.angle_gamma   90.00
#
_symmetry.space_group_name_H-M   'P 1'
#
loop_
_entity.id
_entity.type
_entity.pdbx_description
1 polymer ?
#
loop_
_entity_poly.entity_id
_entity_poly.type
_entity_poly.pdbx_seq_one_letter_code
_entity_poly.pdbx_strand_id
1 'polypeptide(L)'
;DYYNWMTAAAVVTSDLEFAYPGNAKLEHSGEAGPWPVDKEGRDLSMYANNAFGSDRSAHIVGEYNDFMGGYYHKSEFGFGHWALYDEMPGHKLWLWSQARNGGIWEDLLTDSDGQYMEFQAGRMFNQYGGSAAYKTPISQTPFTPGLTDRWTELWFPVKEIGGLIDVSPMGVLNVKPENGKLQVGINALAFTDAKLIVKSEGKVIFSEEKKFKPMDVYKTSVSLNNNADYEVVVEGMDLQYSPSKRKLLSRPFYSSMAKDIVTPTTLYQEGMELKEGRNYKQAKELFKMCLQKDPLYIDALSALTEIYYRSMQYDSALYYANCALQLDTYNAAANYFAGVTYHTQGNF
;
A
#
# COMPACT_ATOMS: atom_id res chain seq x y z
N ASP A 1 14.97 -2.20 12.88
CA ASP A 1 13.90 -2.45 11.89
C ASP A 1 14.26 -1.78 10.59
N TYR A 2 13.93 -2.43 9.48
CA TYR A 2 14.27 -1.99 8.14
C TYR A 2 13.02 -1.58 7.37
N TYR A 3 13.07 -0.37 6.84
CA TYR A 3 12.10 0.13 5.86
C TYR A 3 12.83 0.51 4.59
N ASN A 4 12.23 0.20 3.46
CA ASN A 4 12.67 0.74 2.19
C ASN A 4 11.45 1.04 1.34
N TRP A 5 11.11 2.33 1.26
CA TRP A 5 10.02 2.87 0.47
C TRP A 5 10.57 3.99 -0.41
N MET A 6 10.53 3.74 -1.71
CA MET A 6 10.89 4.73 -2.72
C MET A 6 9.68 5.62 -2.99
N THR A 7 9.89 6.92 -2.93
CA THR A 7 8.82 7.92 -3.05
C THR A 7 9.12 8.88 -4.18
N ALA A 8 8.14 9.13 -5.02
CA ALA A 8 8.13 10.24 -5.95
C ALA A 8 6.89 11.09 -5.75
N ALA A 9 7.02 12.38 -5.96
CA ALA A 9 5.92 13.33 -5.95
C ALA A 9 5.44 13.61 -7.37
N ALA A 10 4.14 13.79 -7.53
CA ALA A 10 3.54 14.23 -8.78
C ALA A 10 2.52 15.32 -8.50
N VAL A 11 2.53 16.37 -9.31
CA VAL A 11 1.53 17.45 -9.27
C VAL A 11 0.16 16.84 -9.60
N VAL A 12 -0.89 17.29 -8.94
CA VAL A 12 -2.23 16.75 -9.11
C VAL A 12 -3.14 17.67 -9.90
N THR A 13 -3.93 17.07 -10.77
CA THR A 13 -4.99 17.75 -11.53
C THR A 13 -6.29 16.98 -11.42
N SER A 14 -7.42 17.64 -11.68
CA SER A 14 -8.74 17.00 -11.56
C SER A 14 -8.97 15.83 -12.51
N ASP A 15 -8.16 15.71 -13.56
CA ASP A 15 -8.22 14.66 -14.58
C ASP A 15 -7.13 13.60 -14.45
N LEU A 16 -6.36 13.63 -13.36
CA LEU A 16 -5.40 12.57 -13.02
C LEU A 16 -6.15 11.29 -12.66
N GLU A 17 -5.85 10.22 -13.37
CA GLU A 17 -6.30 8.85 -13.11
C GLU A 17 -5.14 8.00 -12.61
N PHE A 18 -5.34 7.29 -11.51
CA PHE A 18 -4.35 6.39 -10.93
C PHE A 18 -4.43 5.00 -11.56
N ALA A 19 -3.32 4.50 -12.04
CA ALA A 19 -3.16 3.15 -12.56
C ALA A 19 -2.47 2.27 -11.47
N TYR A 20 -3.26 1.78 -10.54
CA TYR A 20 -2.83 0.88 -9.47
C TYR A 20 -3.62 -0.42 -9.56
N PRO A 21 -3.07 -1.47 -10.19
CA PRO A 21 -3.75 -2.75 -10.28
C PRO A 21 -4.01 -3.35 -8.90
N GLY A 22 -5.26 -3.72 -8.65
CA GLY A 22 -5.69 -4.28 -7.39
C GLY A 22 -7.21 -4.39 -7.30
N ASN A 23 -7.71 -4.96 -6.21
CA ASN A 23 -9.13 -5.08 -5.92
C ASN A 23 -9.50 -4.67 -4.49
N ALA A 24 -8.50 -4.28 -3.72
CA ALA A 24 -8.67 -3.78 -2.36
C ALA A 24 -7.62 -2.72 -2.04
N LYS A 25 -7.94 -1.87 -1.05
CA LYS A 25 -7.02 -0.91 -0.45
C LYS A 25 -6.90 -1.18 1.04
N LEU A 26 -5.72 -0.91 1.58
CA LEU A 26 -5.42 -0.94 3.01
C LEU A 26 -5.01 0.46 3.46
N GLU A 27 -5.77 1.06 4.36
CA GLU A 27 -5.40 2.32 5.00
C GLU A 27 -4.24 2.12 5.98
N HIS A 28 -3.57 3.20 6.40
CA HIS A 28 -2.55 3.14 7.46
C HIS A 28 -3.06 2.55 8.78
N SER A 29 -4.33 2.71 9.08
CA SER A 29 -4.99 2.08 10.24
C SER A 29 -5.18 0.57 10.09
N GLY A 30 -4.80 -0.02 8.95
CA GLY A 30 -5.04 -1.42 8.62
C GLY A 30 -6.48 -1.73 8.20
N GLU A 31 -7.33 -0.72 8.07
CA GLU A 31 -8.69 -0.90 7.57
C GLU A 31 -8.66 -1.22 6.06
N ALA A 32 -9.35 -2.29 5.69
CA ALA A 32 -9.49 -2.71 4.31
C ALA A 32 -10.78 -2.18 3.69
N GLY A 33 -10.71 -1.80 2.42
CA GLY A 33 -11.86 -1.37 1.63
C GLY A 33 -11.73 -1.80 0.17
N PRO A 34 -12.81 -1.71 -0.61
CA PRO A 34 -12.77 -2.01 -2.02
C PRO A 34 -11.96 -0.96 -2.81
N TRP A 35 -11.42 -1.38 -3.94
CA TRP A 35 -10.66 -0.58 -4.89
C TRP A 35 -10.94 -1.08 -6.34
N PRO A 36 -11.01 -0.22 -7.36
CA PRO A 36 -10.95 1.25 -7.29
C PRO A 36 -12.27 1.90 -6.84
N VAL A 37 -13.40 1.21 -6.94
CA VAL A 37 -14.70 1.75 -6.58
C VAL A 37 -15.01 1.44 -5.11
N ASP A 38 -15.30 2.47 -4.33
CA ASP A 38 -15.63 2.33 -2.92
C ASP A 38 -17.08 1.88 -2.67
N LYS A 39 -17.45 1.72 -1.40
CA LYS A 39 -18.80 1.27 -1.01
C LYS A 39 -19.91 2.28 -1.37
N GLU A 40 -19.57 3.53 -1.55
CA GLU A 40 -20.46 4.62 -1.97
C GLU A 40 -20.56 4.77 -3.49
N GLY A 41 -19.84 3.92 -4.25
CA GLY A 41 -19.82 3.93 -5.71
C GLY A 41 -18.90 4.99 -6.31
N ARG A 42 -17.98 5.58 -5.53
CA ARG A 42 -16.99 6.54 -6.03
C ARG A 42 -15.81 5.79 -6.62
N ASP A 43 -15.40 6.17 -7.81
CA ASP A 43 -14.17 5.68 -8.43
C ASP A 43 -12.96 6.45 -7.88
N LEU A 44 -12.26 5.83 -6.94
CA LEU A 44 -11.09 6.40 -6.26
C LEU A 44 -9.82 6.38 -7.12
N SER A 45 -9.85 5.73 -8.29
CA SER A 45 -8.75 5.88 -9.25
C SER A 45 -8.70 7.28 -9.84
N MET A 46 -9.80 8.02 -9.82
CA MET A 46 -9.81 9.44 -10.19
C MET A 46 -9.42 10.32 -9.00
N TYR A 47 -8.36 11.12 -9.14
CA TYR A 47 -7.90 12.03 -8.09
C TYR A 47 -9.03 12.90 -7.52
N ALA A 48 -9.85 13.48 -8.38
CA ALA A 48 -10.94 14.37 -7.98
C ALA A 48 -11.98 13.73 -7.02
N ASN A 49 -12.09 12.40 -7.01
CA ASN A 49 -13.04 11.66 -6.18
C ASN A 49 -12.54 11.38 -4.76
N ASN A 50 -11.32 11.83 -4.41
CA ASN A 50 -10.68 11.55 -3.13
C ASN A 50 -10.78 12.71 -2.12
N ALA A 51 -11.74 13.62 -2.26
CA ALA A 51 -11.94 14.75 -1.34
C ALA A 51 -12.65 14.32 -0.06
N PHE A 52 -11.92 13.77 0.90
CA PHE A 52 -12.43 13.29 2.19
C PHE A 52 -12.22 14.28 3.36
N GLY A 53 -11.66 15.46 3.08
CA GLY A 53 -11.37 16.47 4.10
C GLY A 53 -10.14 16.16 4.98
N SER A 54 -9.43 15.08 4.68
CA SER A 54 -8.18 14.68 5.34
C SER A 54 -7.21 14.12 4.30
N ASP A 55 -5.92 14.07 4.66
CA ASP A 55 -4.94 13.28 3.91
C ASP A 55 -5.37 11.82 3.85
N ARG A 56 -5.09 11.19 2.73
CA ARG A 56 -5.43 9.79 2.48
C ARG A 56 -4.18 9.03 2.08
N SER A 57 -4.02 7.88 2.68
CA SER A 57 -2.93 6.98 2.36
C SER A 57 -3.46 5.57 2.25
N ALA A 58 -3.25 4.95 1.12
CA ALA A 58 -3.73 3.61 0.85
C ALA A 58 -2.68 2.76 0.14
N HIS A 59 -2.49 1.53 0.61
CA HIS A 59 -1.75 0.50 -0.11
C HIS A 59 -2.74 -0.25 -0.99
N ILE A 60 -2.48 -0.31 -2.29
CA ILE A 60 -3.34 -1.02 -3.22
C ILE A 60 -2.86 -2.46 -3.34
N VAL A 61 -3.78 -3.39 -3.16
CA VAL A 61 -3.48 -4.82 -2.98
C VAL A 61 -4.49 -5.69 -3.72
N GLY A 62 -4.26 -7.00 -3.72
CA GLY A 62 -5.20 -7.99 -4.23
C GLY A 62 -4.86 -8.53 -5.61
N GLU A 63 -3.98 -7.88 -6.34
CA GLU A 63 -3.45 -8.39 -7.61
C GLU A 63 -1.93 -8.47 -7.58
N TYR A 64 -1.41 -9.45 -8.31
CA TYR A 64 0.00 -9.64 -8.55
C TYR A 64 0.40 -8.83 -9.78
N ASN A 65 0.97 -7.64 -9.56
CA ASN A 65 1.36 -6.74 -10.63
C ASN A 65 2.67 -6.03 -10.30
N ASP A 66 3.44 -5.78 -11.34
CA ASP A 66 4.78 -5.23 -11.24
C ASP A 66 4.81 -3.70 -11.38
N PHE A 67 3.66 -3.03 -11.49
CA PHE A 67 3.62 -1.60 -11.79
C PHE A 67 2.54 -0.83 -11.04
N MET A 68 2.76 0.46 -10.95
CA MET A 68 1.78 1.49 -10.57
C MET A 68 2.08 2.79 -11.32
N GLY A 69 1.13 3.71 -11.37
CA GLY A 69 1.35 4.99 -12.01
C GLY A 69 0.12 5.89 -12.03
N GLY A 70 0.16 6.89 -12.89
CA GLY A 70 -0.94 7.81 -13.11
C GLY A 70 -0.91 8.41 -14.52
N TYR A 71 -2.07 8.90 -14.96
CA TYR A 71 -2.22 9.48 -16.28
C TYR A 71 -3.09 10.74 -16.24
N TYR A 72 -2.59 11.82 -16.81
CA TYR A 72 -3.29 13.11 -16.97
C TYR A 72 -3.96 13.13 -18.34
N HIS A 73 -5.28 13.00 -18.37
CA HIS A 73 -6.02 12.85 -19.61
C HIS A 73 -5.99 14.10 -20.51
N LYS A 74 -5.98 15.29 -19.92
CA LYS A 74 -5.95 16.55 -20.70
C LYS A 74 -4.61 16.84 -21.35
N SER A 75 -3.53 16.49 -20.69
CA SER A 75 -2.17 16.68 -21.21
C SER A 75 -1.66 15.48 -22.00
N GLU A 76 -2.43 14.38 -22.03
CA GLU A 76 -2.05 13.11 -22.64
C GLU A 76 -0.66 12.61 -22.19
N PHE A 77 -0.37 12.82 -20.90
CA PHE A 77 0.90 12.48 -20.28
C PHE A 77 0.66 11.65 -19.00
N GLY A 78 1.62 10.83 -18.64
CA GLY A 78 1.55 10.04 -17.43
C GLY A 78 2.93 9.69 -16.89
N PHE A 79 2.93 9.00 -15.78
CA PHE A 79 4.11 8.51 -15.09
C PHE A 79 3.85 7.11 -14.57
N GLY A 80 4.91 6.35 -14.37
CA GLY A 80 4.80 5.02 -13.79
C GLY A 80 6.07 4.58 -13.08
N HIS A 81 5.89 3.56 -12.29
CA HIS A 81 6.92 2.79 -11.63
C HIS A 81 6.73 1.32 -11.98
N TRP A 82 7.82 0.63 -12.24
CA TRP A 82 7.86 -0.81 -12.43
C TRP A 82 8.96 -1.43 -11.58
N ALA A 83 8.64 -2.52 -10.91
CA ALA A 83 9.58 -3.42 -10.26
C ALA A 83 8.94 -4.80 -10.17
N LEU A 84 9.74 -5.85 -10.12
CA LEU A 84 9.20 -7.19 -9.89
C LEU A 84 8.42 -7.23 -8.57
N TYR A 85 7.20 -7.74 -8.61
CA TYR A 85 6.32 -7.82 -7.44
C TYR A 85 6.97 -8.55 -6.25
N ASP A 86 7.72 -9.63 -6.52
CA ASP A 86 8.43 -10.38 -5.48
C ASP A 86 9.56 -9.58 -4.82
N GLU A 87 10.07 -8.56 -5.50
CA GLU A 87 11.07 -7.63 -4.95
C GLU A 87 10.43 -6.42 -4.28
N MET A 88 9.37 -5.86 -4.86
CA MET A 88 8.68 -4.65 -4.37
C MET A 88 7.15 -4.79 -4.38
N PRO A 89 6.57 -5.56 -3.46
CA PRO A 89 5.12 -5.82 -3.44
C PRO A 89 4.28 -4.63 -2.92
N GLY A 90 4.92 -3.62 -2.34
CA GLY A 90 4.23 -2.48 -1.75
C GLY A 90 3.93 -1.41 -2.77
N HIS A 91 2.67 -1.22 -3.12
CA HIS A 91 2.20 -0.12 -3.95
C HIS A 91 1.34 0.81 -3.12
N LYS A 92 1.78 2.05 -2.91
CA LYS A 92 1.11 3.00 -2.03
C LYS A 92 0.84 4.32 -2.71
N LEU A 93 -0.35 4.82 -2.47
CA LEU A 93 -0.83 6.12 -2.89
C LEU A 93 -1.03 7.00 -1.65
N TRP A 94 -0.42 8.19 -1.61
CA TRP A 94 -0.62 9.17 -0.56
C TRP A 94 -1.05 10.51 -1.14
N LEU A 95 -2.24 10.96 -0.72
CA LEU A 95 -2.87 12.18 -1.17
C LEU A 95 -2.85 13.24 -0.06
N TRP A 96 -1.81 14.06 -0.05
CA TRP A 96 -1.68 15.18 0.89
C TRP A 96 -2.53 16.38 0.52
N SER A 97 -2.62 16.61 -0.78
CA SER A 97 -3.14 17.82 -1.38
C SER A 97 -4.60 18.13 -1.08
N GLN A 98 -5.39 17.13 -0.71
CA GLN A 98 -6.81 17.33 -0.38
C GLN A 98 -7.04 17.59 1.10
N ALA A 99 -5.98 17.64 1.90
CA ALA A 99 -6.02 17.94 3.31
C ALA A 99 -5.53 19.36 3.60
N ARG A 100 -6.08 19.99 4.63
CA ARG A 100 -5.60 21.31 5.07
C ARG A 100 -4.12 21.28 5.47
N ASN A 101 -3.69 20.23 6.16
CA ASN A 101 -2.29 20.03 6.55
C ASN A 101 -1.38 19.72 5.37
N GLY A 102 -1.91 19.21 4.26
CA GLY A 102 -1.16 18.99 3.03
C GLY A 102 -0.80 20.28 2.29
N GLY A 103 -1.60 21.35 2.45
CA GLY A 103 -1.35 22.63 1.80
C GLY A 103 -0.04 23.31 2.20
N ILE A 104 0.52 23.00 3.37
CA ILE A 104 1.81 23.55 3.78
C ILE A 104 2.98 23.06 2.91
N TRP A 105 2.81 21.92 2.24
CA TRP A 105 3.85 21.31 1.40
C TRP A 105 3.91 21.91 0.00
N GLU A 106 2.89 22.69 -0.39
CA GLU A 106 2.80 23.30 -1.71
C GLU A 106 4.01 24.21 -1.99
N ASP A 107 4.34 25.09 -1.06
CA ASP A 107 5.49 25.98 -1.19
C ASP A 107 6.84 25.29 -0.96
N LEU A 108 6.84 24.20 -0.16
CA LEU A 108 8.07 23.54 0.27
C LEU A 108 8.56 22.44 -0.69
N LEU A 109 7.65 21.79 -1.40
CA LEU A 109 7.99 20.60 -2.20
C LEU A 109 7.66 20.72 -3.69
N THR A 110 6.84 21.68 -4.08
CA THR A 110 6.43 21.85 -5.49
C THR A 110 6.81 23.20 -6.09
N ASP A 111 7.60 24.02 -5.38
CA ASP A 111 8.05 25.33 -5.82
C ASP A 111 6.89 26.23 -6.34
N SER A 112 5.72 26.13 -5.70
CA SER A 112 4.48 26.79 -6.09
C SER A 112 3.80 26.26 -7.36
N ASP A 113 4.19 25.09 -7.85
CA ASP A 113 3.53 24.42 -8.99
C ASP A 113 2.18 23.81 -8.65
N GLY A 114 1.71 24.01 -7.42
CA GLY A 114 0.45 23.49 -6.92
C GLY A 114 0.62 22.28 -5.97
N GLN A 115 -0.50 21.68 -5.64
CA GLN A 115 -0.56 20.54 -4.72
C GLN A 115 -0.01 19.27 -5.38
N TYR A 116 0.39 18.30 -4.56
CA TYR A 116 1.02 17.06 -5.02
C TYR A 116 0.42 15.82 -4.37
N MET A 117 0.67 14.69 -4.97
CA MET A 117 0.49 13.36 -4.38
C MET A 117 1.84 12.64 -4.32
N GLU A 118 1.94 11.68 -3.41
CA GLU A 118 3.08 10.77 -3.37
C GLU A 118 2.65 9.40 -3.91
N PHE A 119 3.42 8.87 -4.84
CA PHE A 119 3.32 7.47 -5.21
C PHE A 119 4.59 6.75 -4.75
N GLN A 120 4.37 5.66 -4.00
CA GLN A 120 5.43 5.02 -3.26
C GLN A 120 5.47 3.52 -3.56
N ALA A 121 6.67 3.02 -3.78
CA ALA A 121 6.95 1.60 -3.93
C ALA A 121 7.75 1.08 -2.74
N GLY A 122 7.44 -0.11 -2.25
CA GLY A 122 8.06 -0.65 -1.05
C GLY A 122 8.48 -2.09 -1.13
N ARG A 123 9.60 -2.38 -0.47
CA ARG A 123 10.12 -3.73 -0.26
C ARG A 123 9.20 -4.58 0.61
N MET A 124 8.30 -3.95 1.35
CA MET A 124 7.34 -4.58 2.24
C MET A 124 5.94 -4.40 1.69
N PHE A 125 5.03 -5.26 2.07
CA PHE A 125 3.65 -5.27 1.60
C PHE A 125 2.86 -4.02 2.02
N ASN A 126 3.14 -3.48 3.19
CA ASN A 126 2.64 -2.19 3.62
C ASN A 126 3.74 -1.40 4.35
N GLN A 127 3.57 -0.10 4.49
CA GLN A 127 4.52 0.79 5.14
C GLN A 127 4.31 0.89 6.65
N TYR A 128 3.21 0.41 7.17
CA TYR A 128 2.79 0.70 8.51
C TYR A 128 2.76 -0.55 9.39
N GLY A 129 3.26 -0.39 10.62
CA GLY A 129 3.14 -1.37 11.70
C GLY A 129 2.00 -1.02 12.65
N GLY A 130 2.12 -1.35 13.90
CA GLY A 130 1.17 -0.98 14.94
C GLY A 130 -0.21 -1.59 14.70
N SER A 131 -1.25 -0.79 14.74
CA SER A 131 -2.63 -1.27 14.64
C SER A 131 -2.96 -1.99 13.32
N ALA A 132 -2.13 -1.84 12.30
CA ALA A 132 -2.29 -2.56 11.04
C ALA A 132 -1.68 -3.96 11.06
N ALA A 133 -0.71 -4.24 11.93
CA ALA A 133 0.14 -5.42 11.84
C ALA A 133 -0.64 -6.74 11.91
N TYR A 134 -1.71 -6.81 12.68
CA TYR A 134 -2.54 -8.02 12.75
C TYR A 134 -3.53 -8.19 11.59
N LYS A 135 -3.77 -7.15 10.82
CA LYS A 135 -4.70 -7.15 9.67
C LYS A 135 -4.00 -7.33 8.35
N THR A 136 -2.71 -7.05 8.31
CA THR A 136 -1.92 -7.00 7.08
C THR A 136 -0.66 -7.86 7.20
N PRO A 137 -0.04 -8.24 6.10
CA PRO A 137 1.25 -8.90 6.11
C PRO A 137 2.34 -8.08 6.79
N ILE A 138 3.50 -8.69 6.97
CA ILE A 138 4.65 -8.08 7.61
C ILE A 138 5.01 -6.74 6.95
N SER A 139 5.08 -5.70 7.77
CA SER A 139 5.43 -4.33 7.36
C SER A 139 6.84 -3.92 7.78
N GLN A 140 7.50 -4.73 8.58
CA GLN A 140 8.84 -4.50 9.08
C GLN A 140 9.65 -5.79 9.06
N THR A 141 10.96 -5.67 8.81
CA THR A 141 11.89 -6.78 8.92
C THR A 141 13.20 -6.27 9.55
N PRO A 142 13.88 -7.08 10.38
CA PRO A 142 15.18 -6.70 10.91
C PRO A 142 16.22 -6.64 9.78
N PHE A 143 17.09 -5.63 9.83
CA PHE A 143 18.26 -5.51 8.96
C PHE A 143 19.49 -5.85 9.80
N THR A 144 19.88 -7.12 9.74
CA THR A 144 21.01 -7.64 10.55
C THR A 144 22.36 -7.35 9.91
N PRO A 145 23.46 -7.28 10.69
CA PRO A 145 24.79 -7.11 10.13
C PRO A 145 25.13 -8.18 9.09
N GLY A 146 25.68 -7.76 7.94
CA GLY A 146 26.03 -8.65 6.83
C GLY A 146 24.87 -8.95 5.88
N LEU A 147 23.67 -8.50 6.15
CA LEU A 147 22.54 -8.61 5.21
C LEU A 147 22.78 -7.66 4.02
N THR A 148 22.48 -8.15 2.82
CA THR A 148 22.42 -7.34 1.59
C THR A 148 21.03 -7.48 0.99
N ASP A 149 20.39 -6.38 0.66
CA ASP A 149 19.15 -6.34 -0.09
C ASP A 149 19.39 -5.77 -1.49
N ARG A 150 18.71 -6.31 -2.49
CA ARG A 150 18.82 -5.89 -3.90
C ARG A 150 17.45 -5.93 -4.53
N TRP A 151 17.20 -4.95 -5.37
CA TRP A 151 16.00 -4.88 -6.23
C TRP A 151 16.32 -4.05 -7.47
N THR A 152 15.46 -4.16 -8.46
CA THR A 152 15.50 -3.31 -9.66
C THR A 152 14.17 -2.61 -9.80
N GLU A 153 14.22 -1.30 -10.00
CA GLU A 153 13.03 -0.48 -10.24
C GLU A 153 13.26 0.48 -11.41
N LEU A 154 12.20 0.79 -12.11
CA LEU A 154 12.18 1.76 -13.20
C LEU A 154 11.11 2.81 -12.93
N TRP A 155 11.48 4.08 -13.06
CA TRP A 155 10.59 5.23 -13.07
C TRP A 155 10.55 5.78 -14.49
N PHE A 156 9.37 5.95 -15.06
CA PHE A 156 9.25 6.25 -16.47
C PHE A 156 8.09 7.20 -16.77
N PRO A 157 8.22 8.06 -17.80
CA PRO A 157 7.11 8.82 -18.35
C PRO A 157 6.27 7.98 -19.32
N VAL A 158 5.01 8.38 -19.48
CA VAL A 158 4.08 7.81 -20.47
C VAL A 158 3.43 8.95 -21.24
N LYS A 159 3.19 8.79 -22.53
CA LYS A 159 2.49 9.82 -23.30
C LYS A 159 1.51 9.22 -24.33
N GLU A 160 0.44 9.97 -24.57
CA GLU A 160 -0.46 9.84 -25.72
C GLU A 160 -1.19 8.50 -25.88
N ILE A 161 -1.13 7.59 -24.92
CA ILE A 161 -1.80 6.27 -25.01
C ILE A 161 -3.08 6.15 -24.18
N GLY A 162 -3.45 7.18 -23.43
CA GLY A 162 -4.72 7.27 -22.71
C GLY A 162 -4.79 6.52 -21.38
N GLY A 163 -3.69 6.01 -20.84
CA GLY A 163 -3.61 5.30 -19.55
C GLY A 163 -2.54 4.22 -19.53
N LEU A 164 -2.53 3.42 -18.45
CA LEU A 164 -1.63 2.28 -18.25
C LEU A 164 -2.47 1.08 -17.80
N ILE A 165 -2.37 -0.04 -18.50
CA ILE A 165 -3.08 -1.28 -18.11
C ILE A 165 -2.14 -2.47 -17.92
N ASP A 166 -0.98 -2.43 -18.58
CA ASP A 166 0.13 -3.36 -18.37
C ASP A 166 1.46 -2.65 -18.67
N VAL A 167 2.51 -3.00 -17.96
CA VAL A 167 3.83 -2.36 -18.03
C VAL A 167 4.93 -3.40 -17.92
N SER A 168 5.97 -3.18 -18.70
CA SER A 168 7.24 -3.92 -18.63
C SER A 168 8.42 -2.95 -18.76
N PRO A 169 9.67 -3.38 -18.53
CA PRO A 169 10.83 -2.57 -18.83
C PRO A 169 10.95 -2.10 -20.29
N MET A 170 10.23 -2.74 -21.21
CA MET A 170 10.31 -2.46 -22.64
C MET A 170 9.22 -1.47 -23.11
N GLY A 171 8.12 -1.35 -22.36
CA GLY A 171 7.01 -0.50 -22.78
C GLY A 171 5.81 -0.49 -21.86
N VAL A 172 4.84 0.34 -22.22
CA VAL A 172 3.56 0.53 -21.57
C VAL A 172 2.45 0.22 -22.55
N LEU A 173 1.47 -0.55 -22.13
CA LEU A 173 0.27 -0.88 -22.88
C LEU A 173 -0.95 -0.20 -22.24
N ASN A 174 -1.79 0.39 -23.08
CA ASN A 174 -3.16 0.74 -22.71
C ASN A 174 -4.15 0.12 -23.68
N VAL A 175 -5.26 -0.40 -23.17
CA VAL A 175 -6.31 -1.05 -23.96
C VAL A 175 -7.66 -0.59 -23.44
N LYS A 176 -8.48 -0.01 -24.33
CA LYS A 176 -9.81 0.48 -23.97
C LYS A 176 -10.86 0.04 -25.02
N PRO A 177 -11.87 -0.73 -24.65
CA PRO A 177 -13.00 -0.98 -25.53
C PRO A 177 -13.87 0.27 -25.62
N GLU A 178 -14.16 0.70 -26.84
CA GLU A 178 -14.96 1.88 -27.10
C GLU A 178 -15.69 1.77 -28.45
N ASN A 179 -17.02 1.95 -28.43
CA ASN A 179 -17.87 2.01 -29.65
C ASN A 179 -17.68 0.82 -30.62
N GLY A 180 -17.62 -0.41 -30.09
CA GLY A 180 -17.43 -1.62 -30.89
C GLY A 180 -16.01 -1.80 -31.47
N LYS A 181 -15.06 -1.07 -30.93
CA LYS A 181 -13.64 -1.16 -31.27
C LYS A 181 -12.80 -1.30 -30.03
N LEU A 182 -11.65 -1.91 -30.16
CA LEU A 182 -10.61 -1.96 -29.15
C LEU A 182 -9.54 -0.92 -29.51
N GLN A 183 -9.45 0.15 -28.72
CA GLN A 183 -8.37 1.12 -28.82
C GLN A 183 -7.14 0.52 -28.12
N VAL A 184 -6.04 0.41 -28.84
CA VAL A 184 -4.78 -0.11 -28.33
C VAL A 184 -3.72 0.96 -28.47
N GLY A 185 -3.07 1.33 -27.35
CA GLY A 185 -1.96 2.27 -27.29
C GLY A 185 -0.73 1.58 -26.72
N ILE A 186 0.41 1.78 -27.34
CA ILE A 186 1.73 1.31 -26.89
C ILE A 186 2.65 2.50 -26.82
N ASN A 187 3.33 2.70 -25.68
CA ASN A 187 4.42 3.64 -25.54
C ASN A 187 5.70 2.85 -25.20
N ALA A 188 6.67 2.85 -26.10
CA ALA A 188 7.90 2.12 -25.91
C ALA A 188 8.83 2.83 -24.92
N LEU A 189 9.46 2.07 -24.03
CA LEU A 189 10.47 2.56 -23.09
C LEU A 189 11.91 2.21 -23.52
N ALA A 190 12.04 1.27 -24.44
CA ALA A 190 13.33 0.81 -24.95
C ALA A 190 13.32 0.60 -26.48
N PHE A 191 14.49 0.38 -27.05
CA PHE A 191 14.61 -0.09 -28.42
C PHE A 191 14.17 -1.56 -28.49
N THR A 192 13.19 -1.86 -29.34
CA THR A 192 12.72 -3.24 -29.51
C THR A 192 12.00 -3.43 -30.84
N ASP A 193 12.06 -4.64 -31.36
CA ASP A 193 11.17 -5.12 -32.40
C ASP A 193 10.02 -5.86 -31.71
N ALA A 194 8.79 -5.46 -31.97
CA ALA A 194 7.64 -6.01 -31.30
C ALA A 194 6.51 -6.36 -32.28
N LYS A 195 5.71 -7.35 -31.90
CA LYS A 195 4.53 -7.78 -32.64
C LYS A 195 3.29 -7.65 -31.77
N LEU A 196 2.42 -6.73 -32.16
CA LEU A 196 1.08 -6.62 -31.59
C LEU A 196 0.19 -7.71 -32.16
N ILE A 197 -0.48 -8.43 -31.27
CA ILE A 197 -1.48 -9.47 -31.59
C ILE A 197 -2.75 -9.17 -30.80
N VAL A 198 -3.87 -9.06 -31.47
CA VAL A 198 -5.18 -8.99 -30.82
C VAL A 198 -5.95 -10.26 -31.17
N LYS A 199 -6.45 -10.93 -30.14
CA LYS A 199 -7.30 -12.11 -30.25
C LYS A 199 -8.71 -11.78 -29.76
N SER A 200 -9.71 -12.35 -30.40
CA SER A 200 -11.08 -12.38 -29.90
C SER A 200 -11.58 -13.82 -29.97
N GLU A 201 -12.21 -14.29 -28.87
CA GLU A 201 -12.69 -15.69 -28.76
C GLU A 201 -11.57 -16.69 -29.11
N GLY A 202 -10.34 -16.42 -28.68
CA GLY A 202 -9.16 -17.26 -28.95
C GLY A 202 -8.60 -17.20 -30.38
N LYS A 203 -9.20 -16.45 -31.28
CA LYS A 203 -8.76 -16.33 -32.71
C LYS A 203 -8.07 -14.99 -32.91
N VAL A 204 -6.94 -14.98 -33.62
CA VAL A 204 -6.25 -13.76 -34.03
C VAL A 204 -7.12 -12.96 -34.99
N ILE A 205 -7.45 -11.72 -34.61
CA ILE A 205 -8.25 -10.80 -35.44
C ILE A 205 -7.40 -9.62 -35.96
N PHE A 206 -6.24 -9.39 -35.36
CA PHE A 206 -5.29 -8.37 -35.80
C PHE A 206 -3.87 -8.79 -35.44
N SER A 207 -2.90 -8.48 -36.32
CA SER A 207 -1.48 -8.66 -36.02
C SER A 207 -0.65 -7.69 -36.85
N GLU A 208 0.30 -7.00 -36.20
CA GLU A 208 1.22 -6.06 -36.85
C GLU A 208 2.59 -6.10 -36.18
N GLU A 209 3.67 -6.11 -36.98
CA GLU A 209 5.03 -6.01 -36.50
C GLU A 209 5.54 -4.57 -36.61
N LYS A 210 6.29 -4.11 -35.61
CA LYS A 210 6.80 -2.75 -35.55
C LYS A 210 8.13 -2.66 -34.84
N LYS A 211 8.98 -1.74 -35.28
CA LYS A 211 10.21 -1.36 -34.60
C LYS A 211 9.99 -0.10 -33.79
N PHE A 212 10.47 -0.12 -32.56
CA PHE A 212 10.29 0.96 -31.63
C PHE A 212 11.64 1.52 -31.13
N LYS A 213 11.64 2.82 -30.89
CA LYS A 213 12.64 3.54 -30.12
C LYS A 213 12.04 4.00 -28.79
N PRO A 214 12.85 4.32 -27.79
CA PRO A 214 12.34 4.90 -26.55
C PRO A 214 11.43 6.11 -26.84
N MET A 215 10.29 6.14 -26.16
CA MET A 215 9.24 7.15 -26.28
C MET A 215 8.47 7.18 -27.61
N ASP A 216 8.66 6.19 -28.49
CA ASP A 216 7.75 6.00 -29.62
C ASP A 216 6.35 5.62 -29.14
N VAL A 217 5.35 6.20 -29.78
CA VAL A 217 3.93 5.90 -29.53
C VAL A 217 3.34 5.21 -30.75
N TYR A 218 2.61 4.13 -30.50
CA TYR A 218 1.80 3.47 -31.51
C TYR A 218 0.36 3.36 -31.05
N LYS A 219 -0.58 3.79 -31.89
CA LYS A 219 -2.01 3.65 -31.63
C LYS A 219 -2.69 2.97 -32.78
N THR A 220 -3.61 2.06 -32.45
CA THR A 220 -4.45 1.38 -33.45
C THR A 220 -5.84 1.12 -32.88
N SER A 221 -6.79 0.89 -33.78
CA SER A 221 -8.17 0.60 -33.42
C SER A 221 -8.62 -0.66 -34.16
N VAL A 222 -8.94 -1.70 -33.41
CA VAL A 222 -9.32 -3.02 -33.94
C VAL A 222 -10.81 -3.22 -33.71
N SER A 223 -11.54 -3.63 -34.72
CA SER A 223 -12.96 -3.94 -34.58
C SER A 223 -13.17 -5.12 -33.66
N LEU A 224 -14.05 -4.97 -32.68
CA LEU A 224 -14.36 -5.99 -31.69
C LEU A 224 -15.89 -6.11 -31.56
N ASN A 225 -16.39 -7.32 -31.56
CA ASN A 225 -17.80 -7.54 -31.27
C ASN A 225 -18.11 -7.17 -29.82
N ASN A 226 -19.24 -6.50 -29.59
CA ASN A 226 -19.66 -6.16 -28.24
C ASN A 226 -19.75 -7.41 -27.36
N ASN A 227 -19.19 -7.34 -26.16
CA ASN A 227 -19.13 -8.42 -25.18
C ASN A 227 -18.28 -9.64 -25.55
N ALA A 228 -17.51 -9.62 -26.66
CA ALA A 228 -16.57 -10.69 -26.95
C ALA A 228 -15.39 -10.68 -25.98
N ASP A 229 -14.94 -11.85 -25.52
CA ASP A 229 -13.67 -11.96 -24.80
C ASP A 229 -12.50 -11.61 -25.73
N TYR A 230 -11.51 -10.91 -25.20
CA TYR A 230 -10.35 -10.50 -25.97
C TYR A 230 -9.05 -10.60 -25.18
N GLU A 231 -7.98 -10.76 -25.92
CA GLU A 231 -6.61 -10.75 -25.42
C GLU A 231 -5.74 -9.88 -26.33
N VAL A 232 -4.94 -9.03 -25.76
CA VAL A 232 -3.91 -8.21 -26.42
C VAL A 232 -2.56 -8.69 -25.94
N VAL A 233 -1.65 -9.01 -26.85
CA VAL A 233 -0.28 -9.44 -26.56
C VAL A 233 0.66 -8.61 -27.41
N VAL A 234 1.75 -8.12 -26.81
CA VAL A 234 2.83 -7.43 -27.50
C VAL A 234 4.10 -8.24 -27.32
N GLU A 235 4.29 -9.20 -28.24
CA GLU A 235 5.51 -10.01 -28.26
C GLU A 235 6.74 -9.13 -28.47
N GLY A 236 7.82 -9.40 -27.77
CA GLY A 236 9.05 -8.58 -27.77
C GLY A 236 9.05 -7.44 -26.75
N MET A 237 7.90 -7.16 -26.11
CA MET A 237 7.79 -6.19 -25.01
C MET A 237 7.34 -6.82 -23.68
N ASP A 238 7.01 -8.10 -23.67
CA ASP A 238 6.43 -8.78 -22.49
C ASP A 238 5.21 -8.07 -21.92
N LEU A 239 4.33 -7.60 -22.79
CA LEU A 239 3.09 -6.93 -22.43
C LEU A 239 1.88 -7.78 -22.85
N GLN A 240 0.90 -7.91 -21.95
CA GLN A 240 -0.33 -8.63 -22.25
C GLN A 240 -1.50 -8.13 -21.40
N TYR A 241 -2.68 -8.16 -21.99
CA TYR A 241 -3.90 -7.82 -21.27
C TYR A 241 -5.08 -8.67 -21.75
N SER A 242 -5.86 -9.14 -20.79
CA SER A 242 -7.18 -9.71 -21.02
C SER A 242 -8.08 -9.42 -19.82
N PRO A 243 -9.30 -8.91 -19.99
CA PRO A 243 -10.21 -8.63 -18.88
C PRO A 243 -10.61 -9.88 -18.10
N SER A 244 -10.57 -11.05 -18.73
CA SER A 244 -10.90 -12.34 -18.11
C SER A 244 -9.74 -12.97 -17.33
N LYS A 245 -8.51 -12.48 -17.50
CA LYS A 245 -7.30 -13.06 -16.89
C LYS A 245 -6.67 -12.11 -15.87
N ARG A 246 -7.33 -11.93 -14.73
CA ARG A 246 -6.78 -11.13 -13.64
C ARG A 246 -5.74 -11.93 -12.83
N LYS A 247 -4.66 -11.28 -12.45
CA LYS A 247 -3.59 -11.85 -11.62
C LYS A 247 -3.95 -11.71 -10.13
N LEU A 248 -5.03 -12.35 -9.69
CA LEU A 248 -5.54 -12.22 -8.33
C LEU A 248 -4.66 -12.97 -7.33
N LEU A 249 -4.39 -12.33 -6.22
CA LEU A 249 -3.79 -12.98 -5.05
C LEU A 249 -4.86 -13.77 -4.30
N SER A 250 -4.55 -15.01 -3.97
CA SER A 250 -5.44 -15.88 -3.19
C SER A 250 -5.34 -15.66 -1.68
N ARG A 251 -4.44 -14.79 -1.22
CA ARG A 251 -4.24 -14.47 0.21
C ARG A 251 -5.32 -13.54 0.73
N PRO A 252 -5.90 -13.80 1.92
CA PRO A 252 -6.74 -12.81 2.59
C PRO A 252 -5.88 -11.64 3.11
N PHE A 253 -6.43 -10.42 3.08
CA PHE A 253 -5.83 -9.20 3.63
C PHE A 253 -6.38 -8.86 5.03
N TYR A 254 -6.86 -9.84 5.73
CA TYR A 254 -7.32 -9.71 7.12
C TYR A 254 -6.72 -10.86 7.94
N SER A 255 -6.58 -10.64 9.23
CA SER A 255 -6.11 -11.68 10.11
C SER A 255 -6.98 -12.94 10.02
N SER A 256 -6.35 -14.08 9.78
CA SER A 256 -7.00 -15.40 9.91
C SER A 256 -7.08 -15.89 11.36
N MET A 257 -6.62 -15.08 12.32
CA MET A 257 -6.77 -15.42 13.74
C MET A 257 -8.25 -15.55 14.07
N ALA A 258 -8.64 -16.75 14.45
CA ALA A 258 -10.00 -17.01 14.90
C ALA A 258 -10.26 -16.13 16.12
N LYS A 259 -11.07 -15.07 15.93
CA LYS A 259 -11.52 -14.19 17.03
C LYS A 259 -12.31 -14.93 18.12
N ASP A 260 -12.65 -16.19 17.85
CA ASP A 260 -13.49 -17.00 18.73
C ASP A 260 -12.68 -17.70 19.84
N ILE A 261 -11.35 -17.67 19.78
CA ILE A 261 -10.49 -18.29 20.81
C ILE A 261 -9.93 -17.19 21.70
N VAL A 262 -10.65 -16.89 22.77
CA VAL A 262 -10.24 -15.88 23.77
C VAL A 262 -9.35 -16.53 24.82
N THR A 263 -8.03 -16.54 24.57
CA THR A 263 -6.99 -16.96 25.51
C THR A 263 -6.25 -15.76 26.11
N PRO A 264 -5.49 -15.90 27.20
CA PRO A 264 -4.59 -14.84 27.66
C PRO A 264 -3.64 -14.35 26.58
N THR A 265 -3.07 -15.26 25.80
CA THR A 265 -2.13 -14.95 24.72
C THR A 265 -2.79 -14.13 23.59
N THR A 266 -3.99 -14.53 23.13
CA THR A 266 -4.67 -13.78 22.07
C THR A 266 -5.13 -12.41 22.53
N LEU A 267 -5.59 -12.26 23.77
CA LEU A 267 -5.91 -10.97 24.38
C LEU A 267 -4.68 -10.08 24.51
N TYR A 268 -3.55 -10.64 24.90
CA TYR A 268 -2.29 -9.91 24.95
C TYR A 268 -1.84 -9.45 23.57
N GLN A 269 -1.84 -10.32 22.57
CA GLN A 269 -1.44 -9.99 21.21
C GLN A 269 -2.31 -8.88 20.60
N GLU A 270 -3.63 -8.99 20.73
CA GLU A 270 -4.55 -7.95 20.26
C GLU A 270 -4.35 -6.63 21.04
N GLY A 271 -4.10 -6.73 22.34
CA GLY A 271 -3.76 -5.58 23.18
C GLY A 271 -2.45 -4.90 22.73
N MET A 272 -1.45 -5.67 22.33
CA MET A 272 -0.19 -5.13 21.80
C MET A 272 -0.40 -4.41 20.46
N GLU A 273 -1.19 -4.97 19.55
CA GLU A 273 -1.52 -4.31 18.28
C GLU A 273 -2.19 -2.95 18.49
N LEU A 274 -3.14 -2.89 19.42
CA LEU A 274 -3.79 -1.63 19.78
C LEU A 274 -2.82 -0.66 20.46
N LYS A 275 -1.92 -1.15 21.32
CA LYS A 275 -0.90 -0.31 21.97
C LYS A 275 0.07 0.28 20.95
N GLU A 276 0.56 -0.52 20.01
CA GLU A 276 1.42 -0.07 18.91
C GLU A 276 0.72 0.99 18.05
N GLY A 277 -0.57 0.81 17.78
CA GLY A 277 -1.44 1.79 17.13
C GLY A 277 -1.83 2.98 18.01
N ARG A 278 -1.27 3.11 19.21
CA ARG A 278 -1.54 4.16 20.20
C ARG A 278 -2.99 4.23 20.69
N ASN A 279 -3.77 3.18 20.49
CA ASN A 279 -5.11 3.06 21.06
C ASN A 279 -5.02 2.50 22.50
N TYR A 280 -4.39 3.28 23.39
CA TYR A 280 -4.12 2.86 24.76
C TYR A 280 -5.37 2.54 25.56
N LYS A 281 -6.49 3.19 25.23
CA LYS A 281 -7.76 2.94 25.94
C LYS A 281 -8.24 1.50 25.75
N GLN A 282 -8.32 1.04 24.52
CA GLN A 282 -8.76 -0.32 24.21
C GLN A 282 -7.67 -1.36 24.55
N ALA A 283 -6.41 -1.05 24.30
CA ALA A 283 -5.28 -1.91 24.68
C ALA A 283 -5.30 -2.23 26.18
N LYS A 284 -5.53 -1.21 27.01
CA LYS A 284 -5.62 -1.36 28.49
C LYS A 284 -6.71 -2.35 28.90
N GLU A 285 -7.88 -2.28 28.28
CA GLU A 285 -8.98 -3.19 28.60
C GLU A 285 -8.63 -4.64 28.22
N LEU A 286 -8.00 -4.87 27.06
CA LEU A 286 -7.58 -6.21 26.64
C LEU A 286 -6.49 -6.80 27.58
N PHE A 287 -5.52 -6.00 28.00
CA PHE A 287 -4.51 -6.46 28.96
C PHE A 287 -5.14 -6.79 30.33
N LYS A 288 -6.13 -6.02 30.78
CA LYS A 288 -6.88 -6.37 31.99
C LYS A 288 -7.67 -7.67 31.84
N MET A 289 -8.31 -7.87 30.69
CA MET A 289 -9.00 -9.14 30.40
C MET A 289 -8.01 -10.32 30.33
N CYS A 290 -6.81 -10.10 29.80
CA CYS A 290 -5.73 -11.07 29.82
C CYS A 290 -5.39 -11.47 31.28
N LEU A 291 -5.18 -10.48 32.15
CA LEU A 291 -4.85 -10.70 33.57
C LEU A 291 -6.00 -11.29 34.39
N GLN A 292 -7.26 -11.09 33.99
CA GLN A 292 -8.40 -11.80 34.59
C GLN A 292 -8.36 -13.30 34.32
N LYS A 293 -7.82 -13.71 33.16
CA LYS A 293 -7.67 -15.12 32.79
C LYS A 293 -6.37 -15.72 33.30
N ASP A 294 -5.30 -14.94 33.30
CA ASP A 294 -3.98 -15.32 33.81
C ASP A 294 -3.36 -14.16 34.56
N PRO A 295 -3.53 -14.09 35.87
CA PRO A 295 -2.98 -13.02 36.71
C PRO A 295 -1.45 -12.89 36.69
N LEU A 296 -0.75 -13.96 36.24
CA LEU A 296 0.70 -14.01 36.20
C LEU A 296 1.27 -13.72 34.80
N TYR A 297 0.44 -13.26 33.87
CA TYR A 297 0.88 -12.92 32.52
C TYR A 297 1.78 -11.68 32.54
N ILE A 298 3.07 -11.89 32.69
CA ILE A 298 4.08 -10.86 32.99
C ILE A 298 4.16 -9.77 31.91
N ASP A 299 4.01 -10.15 30.63
CA ASP A 299 4.07 -9.19 29.52
C ASP A 299 2.87 -8.24 29.53
N ALA A 300 1.69 -8.70 29.95
CA ALA A 300 0.51 -7.85 30.10
C ALA A 300 0.66 -6.88 31.28
N LEU A 301 1.27 -7.32 32.40
CA LEU A 301 1.60 -6.46 33.52
C LEU A 301 2.57 -5.35 33.10
N SER A 302 3.61 -5.72 32.34
CA SER A 302 4.61 -4.79 31.83
C SER A 302 4.01 -3.79 30.84
N ALA A 303 3.13 -4.22 29.94
CA ALA A 303 2.42 -3.37 28.99
C ALA A 303 1.48 -2.39 29.69
N LEU A 304 0.78 -2.81 30.75
CA LEU A 304 -0.04 -1.90 31.56
C LEU A 304 0.80 -0.87 32.29
N THR A 305 1.98 -1.24 32.78
CA THR A 305 2.92 -0.30 33.40
C THR A 305 3.22 0.86 32.47
N GLU A 306 3.58 0.56 31.21
CA GLU A 306 3.83 1.57 30.19
C GLU A 306 2.60 2.46 29.92
N ILE A 307 1.44 1.85 29.68
CA ILE A 307 0.22 2.59 29.36
C ILE A 307 -0.17 3.55 30.49
N TYR A 308 -0.08 3.09 31.74
CA TYR A 308 -0.41 3.92 32.89
C TYR A 308 0.60 5.05 33.10
N TYR A 309 1.89 4.80 32.89
CA TYR A 309 2.91 5.85 32.89
C TYR A 309 2.61 6.93 31.84
N ARG A 310 2.38 6.51 30.58
CA ARG A 310 2.05 7.43 29.47
C ARG A 310 0.76 8.21 29.68
N SER A 311 -0.17 7.66 30.46
CA SER A 311 -1.41 8.31 30.86
C SER A 311 -1.28 9.13 32.15
N MET A 312 -0.07 9.36 32.69
CA MET A 312 0.23 10.07 33.94
C MET A 312 -0.48 9.48 35.17
N GLN A 313 -0.86 8.22 35.12
CA GLN A 313 -1.47 7.49 36.24
C GLN A 313 -0.37 6.71 37.00
N TYR A 314 0.50 7.46 37.64
CA TYR A 314 1.76 6.96 38.20
C TYR A 314 1.59 5.89 39.27
N ASP A 315 0.59 6.00 40.14
CA ASP A 315 0.34 4.98 41.17
C ASP A 315 -0.05 3.63 40.53
N SER A 316 -0.88 3.68 39.49
CA SER A 316 -1.24 2.47 38.74
C SER A 316 -0.03 1.91 37.98
N ALA A 317 0.80 2.76 37.40
CA ALA A 317 2.03 2.32 36.74
C ALA A 317 2.95 1.58 37.71
N LEU A 318 3.22 2.14 38.88
CA LEU A 318 4.03 1.49 39.93
C LEU A 318 3.39 0.21 40.46
N TYR A 319 2.07 0.16 40.60
CA TYR A 319 1.39 -1.05 41.00
C TYR A 319 1.66 -2.21 40.03
N TYR A 320 1.43 -2.00 38.72
CA TYR A 320 1.63 -3.04 37.73
C TYR A 320 3.12 -3.37 37.53
N ALA A 321 3.99 -2.37 37.60
CA ALA A 321 5.43 -2.62 37.60
C ALA A 321 5.86 -3.54 38.75
N ASN A 322 5.40 -3.26 39.98
CA ASN A 322 5.72 -4.10 41.13
C ASN A 322 5.18 -5.52 40.99
N CYS A 323 3.96 -5.70 40.45
CA CYS A 323 3.43 -7.02 40.16
C CYS A 323 4.33 -7.78 39.17
N ALA A 324 4.78 -7.12 38.09
CA ALA A 324 5.67 -7.74 37.11
C ALA A 324 7.05 -8.08 37.74
N LEU A 325 7.63 -7.18 38.54
CA LEU A 325 8.94 -7.35 39.17
C LEU A 325 8.94 -8.42 40.30
N GLN A 326 7.78 -8.69 40.90
CA GLN A 326 7.64 -9.83 41.80
C GLN A 326 7.74 -11.18 41.09
N LEU A 327 7.35 -11.23 39.81
CA LEU A 327 7.44 -12.44 38.97
C LEU A 327 8.81 -12.57 38.31
N ASP A 328 9.34 -11.45 37.81
CA ASP A 328 10.66 -11.36 37.19
C ASP A 328 11.33 -10.04 37.54
N THR A 329 12.25 -10.09 38.49
CA THR A 329 13.03 -8.94 38.98
C THR A 329 13.83 -8.27 37.84
N TYR A 330 14.17 -9.00 36.79
CA TYR A 330 14.95 -8.50 35.65
C TYR A 330 14.08 -8.05 34.48
N ASN A 331 12.75 -8.01 34.62
CA ASN A 331 11.90 -7.54 33.55
C ASN A 331 12.26 -6.11 33.14
N ALA A 332 12.79 -5.97 31.92
CA ALA A 332 13.37 -4.72 31.45
C ALA A 332 12.33 -3.58 31.37
N ALA A 333 11.13 -3.87 30.84
CA ALA A 333 10.08 -2.87 30.68
C ALA A 333 9.55 -2.39 32.04
N ALA A 334 9.26 -3.31 32.95
CA ALA A 334 8.80 -2.97 34.29
C ALA A 334 9.83 -2.14 35.07
N ASN A 335 11.11 -2.51 35.04
CA ASN A 335 12.18 -1.75 35.66
C ASN A 335 12.31 -0.34 35.06
N TYR A 336 12.29 -0.25 33.72
CA TYR A 336 12.40 1.03 33.03
C TYR A 336 11.26 1.98 33.41
N PHE A 337 10.00 1.52 33.26
CA PHE A 337 8.85 2.37 33.52
C PHE A 337 8.65 2.66 35.00
N ALA A 338 9.04 1.77 35.93
CA ALA A 338 9.08 2.09 37.34
C ALA A 338 10.11 3.20 37.62
N GLY A 339 11.32 3.06 37.10
CA GLY A 339 12.40 4.05 37.28
C GLY A 339 12.01 5.42 36.74
N VAL A 340 11.49 5.53 35.51
CA VAL A 340 11.07 6.83 34.97
C VAL A 340 9.84 7.39 35.72
N THR A 341 8.97 6.54 36.26
CA THR A 341 7.84 6.98 37.09
C THR A 341 8.34 7.60 38.40
N TYR A 342 9.23 6.91 39.11
CA TYR A 342 9.84 7.47 40.31
C TYR A 342 10.57 8.77 40.05
N HIS A 343 11.37 8.81 38.99
CA HIS A 343 12.07 10.02 38.57
C HIS A 343 11.10 11.19 38.33
N THR A 344 10.00 10.94 37.63
CA THR A 344 8.97 11.96 37.32
C THR A 344 8.31 12.48 38.59
N GLN A 345 8.18 11.64 39.62
CA GLN A 345 7.64 12.03 40.94
C GLN A 345 8.69 12.69 41.87
N GLY A 346 9.94 12.85 41.42
CA GLY A 346 11.02 13.42 42.20
C GLY A 346 11.63 12.47 43.23
N ASN A 347 11.36 11.18 43.12
CA ASN A 347 11.95 10.11 43.92
C ASN A 347 13.15 9.53 43.17
N PHE A 348 14.36 9.79 43.65
CA PHE A 348 15.62 9.38 43.02
C PHE A 348 16.22 8.18 43.70
#